data_508e1df903a78600dd531726b05b158f
#
_entry.id   508e1df903a78600dd531726b05b158f
#
_cell.length_a   1.000
_cell.length_b   1.000
_cell.length_c   1.000
_cell.angle_alpha   90.00
_cell.angle_beta   90.00
_cell.angle_gamma   90.00
#
_symmetry.space_group_name_H-M   'P 1'
#
loop_
_entity.id
_entity.type
_entity.pdbx_description
1 polymer ?
#
loop_
_entity_poly.entity_id
_entity_poly.type
_entity_poly.pdbx_seq_one_letter_code
_entity_poly.pdbx_strand_id
1 'polypeptide(L)'
;LLQDAAGMPFSSMVERYNRLGLSAYQGNRAKSELIAKEMGKIEEINTGRGRVKFLVATEDGIALAEGLGWKVKRLNGNEGFEHQYWKNRLSEEARALGWAVEIEKKMPNGKEVDLVLSRGERRIAVQVETGKSTVEENVIGLEGCGFEKVVVWWTNKNVNQNIDQIL
;
A
#
# COMPACT_ATOMS: atom_id res chain seq x y z
N LEU A 1 -0.49 4.52 -20.08
CA LEU A 1 -1.30 4.07 -18.94
C LEU A 1 -0.72 2.80 -18.28
N LEU A 2 -0.36 1.76 -19.07
CA LEU A 2 0.24 0.54 -18.52
C LEU A 2 1.55 0.81 -17.76
N GLN A 3 2.47 1.58 -18.33
CA GLN A 3 3.72 1.97 -17.67
C GLN A 3 3.48 2.60 -16.29
N ASP A 4 2.52 3.49 -16.21
CA ASP A 4 2.16 4.15 -14.96
C ASP A 4 1.50 3.16 -13.97
N ALA A 5 0.63 2.26 -14.46
CA ALA A 5 0.01 1.23 -13.62
C ALA A 5 1.03 0.24 -13.06
N ALA A 6 2.03 -0.15 -13.85
CA ALA A 6 3.11 -1.03 -13.42
C ALA A 6 4.09 -0.35 -12.44
N GLY A 7 4.41 0.92 -12.66
CA GLY A 7 5.37 1.66 -11.83
C GLY A 7 4.76 2.25 -10.55
N MET A 8 3.47 2.59 -10.57
CA MET A 8 2.75 3.25 -9.47
C MET A 8 1.38 2.57 -9.22
N PRO A 9 1.36 1.32 -8.73
CA PRO A 9 0.12 0.55 -8.59
C PRO A 9 -0.87 1.20 -7.61
N PHE A 10 -0.40 1.96 -6.64
CA PHE A 10 -1.23 2.59 -5.60
C PHE A 10 -1.77 3.99 -5.96
N SER A 11 -1.57 4.47 -7.20
CA SER A 11 -2.20 5.71 -7.67
C SER A 11 -3.68 5.48 -8.01
N SER A 12 -4.55 6.34 -7.49
CA SER A 12 -5.96 6.36 -7.87
C SER A 12 -6.13 6.70 -9.36
N MET A 13 -7.31 6.38 -9.91
CA MET A 13 -7.59 6.70 -11.32
C MET A 13 -7.51 8.20 -11.60
N VAL A 14 -7.96 9.04 -10.66
CA VAL A 14 -7.93 10.50 -10.80
C VAL A 14 -6.48 11.03 -10.83
N GLU A 15 -5.67 10.63 -9.85
CA GLU A 15 -4.25 11.02 -9.79
C GLU A 15 -3.50 10.58 -11.04
N ARG A 16 -3.77 9.37 -11.52
CA ARG A 16 -3.15 8.79 -12.71
C ARG A 16 -3.50 9.58 -13.97
N TYR A 17 -4.78 9.88 -14.19
CA TYR A 17 -5.20 10.65 -15.36
C TYR A 17 -4.64 12.06 -15.34
N ASN A 18 -4.65 12.72 -14.19
CA ASN A 18 -4.06 14.05 -14.02
C ASN A 18 -2.57 14.04 -14.35
N ARG A 19 -1.81 13.09 -13.81
CA ARG A 19 -0.35 12.96 -14.04
C ARG A 19 -0.02 12.72 -15.51
N LEU A 20 -0.86 11.96 -16.22
CA LEU A 20 -0.68 11.63 -17.63
C LEU A 20 -1.30 12.64 -18.60
N GLY A 21 -1.95 13.70 -18.09
CA GLY A 21 -2.63 14.70 -18.91
C GLY A 21 -3.82 14.13 -19.70
N LEU A 22 -4.45 13.06 -19.19
CA LEU A 22 -5.58 12.41 -19.86
C LEU A 22 -6.89 12.98 -19.37
N SER A 23 -7.81 13.25 -20.31
CA SER A 23 -9.21 13.45 -19.96
C SER A 23 -9.82 12.16 -19.42
N ALA A 24 -10.92 12.26 -18.66
CA ALA A 24 -11.64 11.10 -18.14
C ALA A 24 -12.06 10.12 -19.26
N TYR A 25 -12.45 10.64 -20.42
CA TYR A 25 -12.82 9.83 -21.58
C TYR A 25 -11.62 9.04 -22.12
N GLN A 26 -10.47 9.71 -22.36
CA GLN A 26 -9.24 9.07 -22.86
C GLN A 26 -8.71 8.04 -21.86
N GLY A 27 -8.67 8.39 -20.57
CA GLY A 27 -8.22 7.51 -19.53
C GLY A 27 -9.11 6.26 -19.39
N ASN A 28 -10.43 6.44 -19.41
CA ASN A 28 -11.37 5.31 -19.34
C ASN A 28 -11.29 4.40 -20.56
N ARG A 29 -11.10 4.94 -21.75
CA ARG A 29 -10.90 4.15 -22.97
C ARG A 29 -9.63 3.32 -22.88
N ALA A 30 -8.48 3.94 -22.57
CA ALA A 30 -7.21 3.25 -22.44
C ALA A 30 -7.23 2.18 -21.32
N LYS A 31 -7.90 2.47 -20.18
CA LYS A 31 -8.14 1.49 -19.12
C LYS A 31 -8.91 0.28 -19.63
N SER A 32 -10.02 0.50 -20.34
CA SER A 32 -10.85 -0.59 -20.89
C SER A 32 -10.07 -1.46 -21.88
N GLU A 33 -9.24 -0.85 -22.71
CA GLU A 33 -8.35 -1.57 -23.63
C GLU A 33 -7.33 -2.44 -22.90
N LEU A 34 -6.72 -1.96 -21.80
CA LEU A 34 -5.79 -2.74 -20.98
C LEU A 34 -6.46 -3.92 -20.30
N ILE A 35 -7.68 -3.70 -19.78
CA ILE A 35 -8.45 -4.78 -19.14
C ILE A 35 -8.87 -5.83 -20.18
N ALA A 36 -9.34 -5.41 -21.35
CA ALA A 36 -9.73 -6.32 -22.43
C ALA A 36 -8.56 -7.17 -22.97
N LYS A 37 -7.33 -6.66 -22.84
CA LYS A 37 -6.09 -7.38 -23.20
C LYS A 37 -5.47 -8.14 -22.02
N GLU A 38 -6.17 -8.23 -20.89
CA GLU A 38 -5.69 -8.86 -19.66
C GLU A 38 -4.38 -8.31 -19.11
N MET A 39 -3.96 -7.10 -19.56
CA MET A 39 -2.75 -6.43 -19.12
C MET A 39 -2.94 -5.63 -17.82
N GLY A 40 -4.17 -5.45 -17.39
CA GLY A 40 -4.53 -4.72 -16.18
C GLY A 40 -5.83 -5.21 -15.56
N LYS A 41 -5.97 -5.03 -14.27
CA LYS A 41 -7.18 -5.31 -13.49
C LYS A 41 -7.55 -4.13 -12.60
N ILE A 42 -8.81 -4.08 -12.18
CA ILE A 42 -9.26 -3.10 -11.19
C ILE A 42 -9.23 -3.73 -9.81
N GLU A 43 -8.51 -3.07 -8.91
CA GLU A 43 -8.62 -3.29 -7.47
C GLU A 43 -9.44 -2.14 -6.86
N GLU A 44 -10.23 -2.46 -5.84
CA GLU A 44 -11.06 -1.47 -5.14
C GLU A 44 -10.86 -1.62 -3.64
N ILE A 45 -10.61 -0.52 -2.96
CA ILE A 45 -10.49 -0.49 -1.50
C ILE A 45 -11.46 0.52 -0.89
N ASN A 46 -11.87 0.26 0.35
CA ASN A 46 -12.62 1.23 1.14
C ASN A 46 -11.65 2.04 2.00
N THR A 47 -11.61 3.35 1.77
CA THR A 47 -10.72 4.26 2.52
C THR A 47 -11.38 4.91 3.74
N GLY A 48 -12.56 4.46 4.16
CA GLY A 48 -13.35 5.13 5.20
C GLY A 48 -14.07 6.41 4.72
N ARG A 49 -13.58 7.02 3.64
CA ARG A 49 -14.21 8.17 2.95
C ARG A 49 -14.93 7.77 1.66
N GLY A 50 -14.99 6.48 1.38
CA GLY A 50 -15.61 5.91 0.19
C GLY A 50 -14.70 4.88 -0.49
N ARG A 51 -15.20 4.36 -1.62
CA ARG A 51 -14.46 3.37 -2.41
C ARG A 51 -13.57 4.05 -3.43
N VAL A 52 -12.31 3.64 -3.49
CA VAL A 52 -11.33 4.11 -4.46
C VAL A 52 -10.92 2.96 -5.37
N LYS A 53 -10.90 3.24 -6.68
CA LYS A 53 -10.49 2.27 -7.70
C LYS A 53 -9.07 2.53 -8.17
N PHE A 54 -8.33 1.44 -8.34
CA PHE A 54 -6.96 1.42 -8.81
C PHE A 54 -6.86 0.53 -10.05
N LEU A 55 -6.09 0.96 -11.04
CA LEU A 55 -5.68 0.10 -12.14
C LEU A 55 -4.32 -0.50 -11.78
N VAL A 56 -4.27 -1.81 -11.67
CA VAL A 56 -3.06 -2.58 -11.34
C VAL A 56 -2.68 -3.42 -12.56
N ALA A 57 -1.40 -3.43 -12.91
CA ALA A 57 -0.91 -4.32 -13.97
C ALA A 57 -1.03 -5.79 -13.52
N THR A 58 -1.47 -6.67 -14.41
CA THR A 58 -1.43 -8.11 -14.22
C THR A 58 -0.01 -8.63 -14.41
N GLU A 59 0.24 -9.92 -14.18
CA GLU A 59 1.56 -10.52 -14.46
C GLU A 59 1.95 -10.34 -15.93
N ASP A 60 1.02 -10.48 -16.88
CA ASP A 60 1.27 -10.26 -18.31
C ASP A 60 1.58 -8.79 -18.59
N GLY A 61 0.86 -7.87 -17.95
CA GLY A 61 1.14 -6.43 -18.04
C GLY A 61 2.49 -6.06 -17.46
N ILE A 62 2.89 -6.70 -16.35
CA ILE A 62 4.21 -6.55 -15.72
C ILE A 62 5.31 -7.10 -16.62
N ALA A 63 5.15 -8.32 -17.15
CA ALA A 63 6.11 -8.93 -18.05
C ALA A 63 6.34 -8.08 -19.32
N LEU A 64 5.27 -7.54 -19.89
CA LEU A 64 5.37 -6.60 -21.02
C LEU A 64 6.13 -5.33 -20.62
N ALA A 65 5.80 -4.73 -19.47
CA ALA A 65 6.44 -3.51 -18.99
C ALA A 65 7.96 -3.72 -18.77
N GLU A 66 8.35 -4.84 -18.18
CA GLU A 66 9.75 -5.22 -17.99
C GLU A 66 10.47 -5.48 -19.31
N GLY A 67 9.81 -6.19 -20.24
CA GLY A 67 10.34 -6.42 -21.58
C GLY A 67 10.60 -5.12 -22.37
N LEU A 68 9.86 -4.06 -22.07
CA LEU A 68 10.05 -2.72 -22.62
C LEU A 68 11.06 -1.87 -21.82
N GLY A 69 11.67 -2.43 -20.78
CA GLY A 69 12.66 -1.73 -19.93
C GLY A 69 12.04 -0.68 -19.00
N TRP A 70 10.73 -0.75 -18.75
CA TRP A 70 10.07 0.21 -17.84
C TRP A 70 10.31 -0.17 -16.37
N LYS A 71 10.38 0.85 -15.53
CA LYS A 71 10.43 0.64 -14.08
C LYS A 71 9.13 0.07 -13.57
N VAL A 72 9.18 -1.09 -12.92
CA VAL A 72 8.02 -1.80 -12.36
C VAL A 72 8.12 -1.85 -10.84
N LYS A 73 6.99 -1.68 -10.17
CA LYS A 73 6.83 -1.97 -8.74
C LYS A 73 5.98 -3.23 -8.60
N ARG A 74 6.65 -4.38 -8.40
CA ARG A 74 5.95 -5.64 -8.16
C ARG A 74 5.25 -5.62 -6.81
N LEU A 75 4.02 -6.10 -6.78
CA LEU A 75 3.26 -6.33 -5.56
C LEU A 75 3.60 -7.73 -5.00
N ASN A 76 3.55 -7.86 -3.68
CA ASN A 76 3.70 -9.15 -3.03
C ASN A 76 2.45 -10.01 -3.29
N GLY A 77 2.61 -11.11 -4.04
CA GLY A 77 1.48 -11.99 -4.41
C GLY A 77 0.82 -12.70 -3.22
N ASN A 78 1.52 -12.80 -2.09
CA ASN A 78 1.00 -13.44 -0.87
C ASN A 78 0.16 -12.47 -0.01
N GLU A 79 0.14 -11.18 -0.35
CA GLU A 79 -0.60 -10.16 0.39
C GLU A 79 -1.75 -9.57 -0.43
N GLY A 80 -2.85 -9.26 0.24
CA GLY A 80 -3.95 -8.52 -0.38
C GLY A 80 -3.55 -7.11 -0.80
N PHE A 81 -4.11 -6.62 -1.91
CA PHE A 81 -3.83 -5.28 -2.44
C PHE A 81 -4.11 -4.17 -1.39
N GLU A 82 -5.21 -4.27 -0.65
CA GLU A 82 -5.58 -3.31 0.40
C GLU A 82 -4.51 -3.19 1.48
N HIS A 83 -3.97 -4.31 1.96
CA HIS A 83 -2.92 -4.34 2.97
C HIS A 83 -1.64 -3.64 2.46
N GLN A 84 -1.19 -3.98 1.25
CA GLN A 84 -0.03 -3.35 0.63
C GLN A 84 -0.23 -1.85 0.36
N TYR A 85 -1.44 -1.46 -0.05
CA TYR A 85 -1.79 -0.04 -0.23
C TYR A 85 -1.61 0.73 1.08
N TRP A 86 -2.16 0.24 2.19
CA TRP A 86 -2.07 0.93 3.47
C TRP A 86 -0.64 0.97 4.02
N LYS A 87 0.13 -0.12 3.89
CA LYS A 87 1.55 -0.11 4.23
C LYS A 87 2.31 0.97 3.45
N ASN A 88 2.10 1.02 2.13
CA ASN A 88 2.74 2.04 1.29
C ASN A 88 2.33 3.45 1.71
N ARG A 89 1.04 3.70 1.87
CA ARG A 89 0.51 5.01 2.21
C ARG A 89 1.03 5.50 3.56
N LEU A 90 0.91 4.69 4.59
CA LEU A 90 1.42 5.02 5.92
C LEU A 90 2.93 5.27 5.91
N SER A 91 3.68 4.49 5.13
CA SER A 91 5.13 4.69 5.02
C SER A 91 5.48 6.02 4.33
N GLU A 92 4.72 6.44 3.31
CA GLU A 92 4.91 7.73 2.63
C GLU A 92 4.56 8.91 3.56
N GLU A 93 3.44 8.82 4.27
CA GLU A 93 3.01 9.84 5.23
C GLU A 93 4.01 9.96 6.39
N ALA A 94 4.48 8.84 6.97
CA ALA A 94 5.48 8.86 8.03
C ALA A 94 6.82 9.48 7.56
N ARG A 95 7.29 9.14 6.35
CA ARG A 95 8.49 9.75 5.78
C ARG A 95 8.34 11.25 5.56
N ALA A 96 7.17 11.70 5.09
CA ALA A 96 6.88 13.13 4.94
C ALA A 96 6.92 13.89 6.27
N LEU A 97 6.64 13.21 7.39
CA LEU A 97 6.73 13.74 8.75
C LEU A 97 8.12 13.54 9.39
N GLY A 98 9.13 13.14 8.62
CA GLY A 98 10.52 13.01 9.06
C GLY A 98 10.85 11.72 9.82
N TRP A 99 10.04 10.67 9.68
CA TRP A 99 10.34 9.35 10.24
C TRP A 99 11.13 8.49 9.26
N ALA A 100 12.13 7.76 9.75
CA ALA A 100 12.70 6.63 9.03
C ALA A 100 11.71 5.45 9.10
N VAL A 101 11.52 4.75 7.97
CA VAL A 101 10.53 3.68 7.86
C VAL A 101 11.17 2.42 7.30
N GLU A 102 11.10 1.34 8.05
CA GLU A 102 11.41 -0.02 7.61
C GLU A 102 10.06 -0.76 7.39
N ILE A 103 9.93 -1.44 6.25
CA ILE A 103 8.72 -2.18 5.86
C ILE A 103 9.03 -3.68 6.01
N GLU A 104 8.08 -4.46 6.53
CA GLU A 104 8.18 -5.93 6.69
C GLU A 104 9.44 -6.34 7.47
N LYS A 105 9.63 -5.70 8.62
CA LYS A 105 10.80 -5.96 9.45
C LYS A 105 10.63 -7.24 10.25
N LYS A 106 11.52 -8.21 10.02
CA LYS A 106 11.63 -9.41 10.88
C LYS A 106 12.30 -9.07 12.19
N MET A 107 11.65 -9.44 13.29
CA MET A 107 12.14 -9.26 14.65
C MET A 107 12.95 -10.49 15.09
N PRO A 108 13.83 -10.36 16.11
CA PRO A 108 14.64 -11.48 16.60
C PRO A 108 13.83 -12.71 17.07
N ASN A 109 12.60 -12.50 17.50
CA ASN A 109 11.66 -13.56 17.90
C ASN A 109 10.93 -14.23 16.72
N GLY A 110 11.29 -13.89 15.46
CA GLY A 110 10.70 -14.43 14.23
C GLY A 110 9.39 -13.77 13.81
N LYS A 111 8.84 -12.85 14.59
CA LYS A 111 7.65 -12.07 14.20
C LYS A 111 8.03 -11.05 13.12
N GLU A 112 7.07 -10.72 12.26
CA GLU A 112 7.22 -9.68 11.24
C GLU A 112 6.33 -8.50 11.60
N VAL A 113 6.88 -7.28 11.46
CA VAL A 113 6.19 -6.02 11.68
C VAL A 113 5.98 -5.35 10.34
N ASP A 114 4.75 -4.95 10.03
CA ASP A 114 4.43 -4.31 8.76
C ASP A 114 5.22 -3.03 8.53
N LEU A 115 5.28 -2.15 9.54
CA LEU A 115 6.10 -0.94 9.50
C LEU A 115 6.79 -0.71 10.85
N VAL A 116 8.08 -0.41 10.82
CA VAL A 116 8.80 0.15 11.96
C VAL A 116 9.16 1.59 11.65
N LEU A 117 8.65 2.51 12.46
CA LEU A 117 8.90 3.94 12.36
C LEU A 117 9.93 4.34 13.41
N SER A 118 10.98 5.06 12.99
CA SER A 118 12.06 5.48 13.89
C SER A 118 12.38 6.97 13.73
N ARG A 119 12.52 7.69 14.86
CA ARG A 119 12.95 9.09 14.88
C ARG A 119 13.73 9.38 16.17
N GLY A 120 15.06 9.57 16.07
CA GLY A 120 15.95 9.58 17.25
C GLY A 120 15.87 8.24 17.97
N GLU A 121 15.61 8.27 19.26
CA GLU A 121 15.47 7.07 20.10
C GLU A 121 14.06 6.45 20.07
N ARG A 122 13.09 7.19 19.53
CA ARG A 122 11.70 6.72 19.44
C ARG A 122 11.55 5.65 18.37
N ARG A 123 10.87 4.56 18.72
CA ARG A 123 10.55 3.47 17.80
C ARG A 123 9.10 3.05 17.98
N ILE A 124 8.35 3.04 16.91
CA ILE A 124 6.92 2.68 16.88
C ILE A 124 6.76 1.51 15.90
N ALA A 125 6.08 0.45 16.34
CA ALA A 125 5.64 -0.62 15.45
C ALA A 125 4.21 -0.33 14.97
N VAL A 126 3.95 -0.52 13.69
CA VAL A 126 2.60 -0.41 13.11
C VAL A 126 2.25 -1.73 12.43
N GLN A 127 1.11 -2.29 12.79
CA GLN A 127 0.49 -3.44 12.14
C GLN A 127 -0.75 -2.98 11.37
N VAL A 128 -0.87 -3.40 10.12
CA VAL A 128 -2.01 -3.07 9.25
C VAL A 128 -2.99 -4.23 9.24
N GLU A 129 -4.20 -4.01 9.76
CA GLU A 129 -5.20 -5.05 9.89
C GLU A 129 -6.38 -4.84 8.93
N THR A 130 -6.59 -5.83 8.07
CA THR A 130 -7.70 -5.86 7.10
C THR A 130 -8.90 -6.67 7.59
N GLY A 131 -8.85 -7.14 8.84
CA GLY A 131 -9.92 -7.92 9.47
C GLY A 131 -9.88 -9.43 9.17
N LYS A 132 -8.75 -9.93 8.68
CA LYS A 132 -8.57 -11.35 8.34
C LYS A 132 -7.66 -12.11 9.31
N SER A 133 -7.03 -11.43 10.26
CA SER A 133 -6.04 -11.99 11.19
C SER A 133 -6.42 -11.77 12.66
N THR A 134 -5.85 -12.56 13.56
CA THR A 134 -5.94 -12.39 15.01
C THR A 134 -4.95 -11.32 15.48
N VAL A 135 -5.47 -10.12 15.68
CA VAL A 135 -4.69 -8.92 16.09
C VAL A 135 -3.93 -9.14 17.38
N GLU A 136 -4.57 -9.80 18.35
CA GLU A 136 -4.01 -10.03 19.69
C GLU A 136 -2.68 -10.79 19.62
N GLU A 137 -2.59 -11.84 18.81
CA GLU A 137 -1.36 -12.62 18.64
C GLU A 137 -0.25 -11.82 17.96
N ASN A 138 -0.62 -10.91 17.05
CA ASN A 138 0.33 -10.06 16.35
C ASN A 138 0.93 -8.98 17.28
N VAL A 139 0.11 -8.43 18.18
CA VAL A 139 0.54 -7.38 19.12
C VAL A 139 1.35 -7.97 20.30
N ILE A 140 0.85 -9.05 20.93
CA ILE A 140 1.54 -9.71 22.07
C ILE A 140 2.96 -10.13 21.68
N GLY A 141 3.17 -10.60 20.45
CA GLY A 141 4.49 -10.99 19.97
C GLY A 141 5.50 -9.85 19.81
N LEU A 142 5.06 -8.59 19.92
CA LEU A 142 5.92 -7.41 19.79
C LEU A 142 6.28 -6.79 21.15
N GLU A 143 5.69 -7.27 22.24
CA GLU A 143 6.07 -6.87 23.59
C GLU A 143 7.53 -7.23 23.86
N GLY A 144 8.28 -6.30 24.45
CA GLY A 144 9.72 -6.50 24.73
C GLY A 144 10.65 -6.33 23.51
N CYS A 145 10.16 -6.05 22.32
CA CYS A 145 10.98 -5.83 21.12
C CYS A 145 11.58 -4.40 21.03
N GLY A 146 11.51 -3.61 22.10
CA GLY A 146 12.10 -2.26 22.17
C GLY A 146 11.34 -1.21 21.39
N PHE A 147 10.03 -1.35 21.28
CA PHE A 147 9.13 -0.31 20.77
C PHE A 147 8.58 0.52 21.93
N GLU A 148 8.51 1.84 21.72
CA GLU A 148 7.83 2.78 22.62
C GLU A 148 6.30 2.51 22.59
N LYS A 149 5.80 2.15 21.38
CA LYS A 149 4.38 1.96 21.11
C LYS A 149 4.18 0.92 20.01
N VAL A 150 3.15 0.09 20.15
CA VAL A 150 2.63 -0.77 19.10
C VAL A 150 1.26 -0.25 18.70
N VAL A 151 1.05 0.00 17.41
CA VAL A 151 -0.17 0.55 16.84
C VAL A 151 -0.77 -0.44 15.86
N VAL A 152 -2.09 -0.64 15.95
CA VAL A 152 -2.85 -1.39 14.97
C VAL A 152 -3.65 -0.43 14.10
N TRP A 153 -3.34 -0.43 12.81
CA TRP A 153 -4.08 0.33 11.82
C TRP A 153 -5.17 -0.53 11.20
N TRP A 154 -6.43 -0.18 11.50
CA TRP A 154 -7.59 -0.90 10.97
C TRP A 154 -8.07 -0.28 9.67
N THR A 155 -8.18 -1.06 8.58
CA THR A 155 -8.60 -0.58 7.27
C THR A 155 -10.12 -0.52 7.11
N ASN A 156 -10.85 -1.36 7.83
CA ASN A 156 -12.29 -1.58 7.66
C ASN A 156 -13.18 -0.94 8.75
N LYS A 157 -12.59 -0.30 9.76
CA LYS A 157 -13.36 0.45 10.76
C LYS A 157 -13.49 1.90 10.33
N ASN A 158 -14.70 2.46 10.40
CA ASN A 158 -15.00 3.89 10.19
C ASN A 158 -14.37 4.78 11.30
N VAL A 159 -13.16 4.48 11.68
CA VAL A 159 -12.38 5.29 12.61
C VAL A 159 -11.61 6.29 11.77
N ASN A 160 -11.79 7.58 12.01
CA ASN A 160 -10.93 8.63 11.48
C ASN A 160 -9.52 8.48 12.10
N GLN A 161 -8.80 7.45 11.68
CA GLN A 161 -7.41 7.26 12.06
C GLN A 161 -6.57 8.24 11.22
N ASN A 162 -5.84 9.09 11.89
CA ASN A 162 -4.85 9.96 11.29
C ASN A 162 -3.48 9.50 11.77
N ILE A 163 -2.50 9.45 10.89
CA ILE A 163 -1.14 9.07 11.25
C ILE A 163 -0.55 10.01 12.32
N ASP A 164 -0.95 11.27 12.35
CA ASP A 164 -0.53 12.22 13.39
C ASP A 164 -0.96 11.80 14.80
N GLN A 165 -2.01 10.98 14.94
CA GLN A 165 -2.46 10.43 16.23
C GLN A 165 -1.63 9.22 16.66
N ILE A 166 -0.89 8.64 15.73
CA ILE A 166 -0.02 7.48 15.94
C ILE A 166 1.38 7.94 16.36
N LEU A 167 1.86 9.01 15.78
CA LEU A 167 3.19 9.60 15.93
C LEU A 167 3.28 10.57 17.10
#